data_e2d8042553c0ebf4ee91a089058a1000
#
_entry.id   e2d8042553c0ebf4ee91a089058a1000
#
_cell.length_a   1.000
_cell.length_b   1.000
_cell.length_c   1.000
_cell.angle_alpha   90.00
_cell.angle_beta   90.00
_cell.angle_gamma   90.00
#
_symmetry.space_group_name_H-M   'P 1'
#
loop_
_entity.id
_entity.type
_entity.pdbx_description
1 polymer ?
#
loop_
_entity_poly.entity_id
_entity_poly.type
_entity_poly.pdbx_seq_one_letter_code
_entity_poly.pdbx_strand_id
1 'polypeptide(L)'
;LVFARENVRLQKESLDVAAARFQFGAESELDVSQAKALLKQTQATIPPLEASLRQAKNALAILLGILPTEIQEILGPPTPIPTVPIEVAVGIPAELLRRRPDIRLAEFQAAVQSAQIGIAKADLYPSFSLVGSIGLQSSDKGGIRSNSANFSDLFTSGGITYFIGPSFQWPIFNYGRLKNNVRVQDARFQQLVVSYQNTVLQAFQDVEDATVGFLRTQEQAGFLSESVEQYRRSAELSLIQYSEGLTTYQRVIDSQRNLTAQEDAFASATGSVGTNLVALYKALGGGWELRLGKDFVSEQTKEQMRQRTDWGNLLPPEDLPQDREERPPTGQAVKVFYKPDF
;
A
#
# COMPACT_ATOMS: atom_id res chain seq x y z
N LEU A 1 7.05 -20.49 13.30
CA LEU A 1 7.29 -21.88 12.93
C LEU A 1 8.60 -22.44 13.50
N VAL A 2 9.70 -21.69 13.44
CA VAL A 2 11.01 -22.16 13.98
C VAL A 2 10.87 -22.45 15.47
N PHE A 3 10.42 -21.49 16.29
CA PHE A 3 10.19 -21.69 17.73
C PHE A 3 9.18 -22.80 18.03
N ALA A 4 8.07 -22.85 17.29
CA ALA A 4 7.06 -23.89 17.50
C ALA A 4 7.64 -25.33 17.31
N ARG A 5 8.46 -25.52 16.28
CA ARG A 5 9.13 -26.81 16.04
C ARG A 5 10.19 -27.12 17.10
N GLU A 6 10.93 -26.12 17.56
CA GLU A 6 11.91 -26.29 18.64
C GLU A 6 11.21 -26.61 19.96
N ASN A 7 10.11 -25.95 20.28
CA ASN A 7 9.30 -26.28 21.45
C ASN A 7 8.76 -27.73 21.42
N VAL A 8 8.32 -28.19 20.22
CA VAL A 8 7.92 -29.62 20.05
C VAL A 8 9.09 -30.54 20.35
N ARG A 9 10.31 -30.22 19.94
CA ARG A 9 11.52 -31.02 20.24
C ARG A 9 11.76 -31.07 21.75
N LEU A 10 11.80 -29.90 22.42
CA LEU A 10 12.03 -29.83 23.88
C LEU A 10 10.93 -30.53 24.67
N GLN A 11 9.67 -30.41 24.27
CA GLN A 11 8.55 -31.10 24.94
C GLN A 11 8.57 -32.61 24.71
N LYS A 12 9.08 -33.09 23.56
CA LYS A 12 9.28 -34.49 23.32
C LYS A 12 10.37 -35.08 24.25
N GLU A 13 11.49 -34.40 24.40
CA GLU A 13 12.55 -34.76 25.35
C GLU A 13 12.01 -34.80 26.78
N SER A 14 11.20 -33.80 27.17
CA SER A 14 10.54 -33.78 28.48
C SER A 14 9.58 -34.94 28.70
N LEU A 15 8.81 -35.33 27.67
CA LEU A 15 7.93 -36.51 27.70
C LEU A 15 8.74 -37.79 27.87
N ASP A 16 9.87 -37.93 27.17
CA ASP A 16 10.72 -39.14 27.25
C ASP A 16 11.28 -39.29 28.68
N VAL A 17 11.69 -38.19 29.33
CA VAL A 17 12.12 -38.19 30.74
C VAL A 17 10.96 -38.59 31.66
N ALA A 18 9.77 -38.01 31.50
CA ALA A 18 8.61 -38.36 32.33
C ALA A 18 8.19 -39.80 32.15
N ALA A 19 8.20 -40.34 30.94
CA ALA A 19 7.91 -41.73 30.65
C ALA A 19 8.92 -42.70 31.28
N ALA A 20 10.22 -42.37 31.22
CA ALA A 20 11.26 -43.18 31.87
C ALA A 20 11.08 -43.21 33.40
N ARG A 21 10.85 -42.05 34.04
CA ARG A 21 10.62 -42.00 35.50
C ARG A 21 9.37 -42.77 35.93
N PHE A 22 8.31 -42.75 35.15
CA PHE A 22 7.11 -43.55 35.36
C PHE A 22 7.41 -45.06 35.28
N GLN A 23 8.15 -45.52 34.27
CA GLN A 23 8.56 -46.93 34.12
C GLN A 23 9.37 -47.44 35.32
N PHE A 24 10.18 -46.56 35.90
CA PHE A 24 10.93 -46.90 37.13
C PHE A 24 10.14 -46.71 38.42
N GLY A 25 8.85 -46.35 38.33
CA GLY A 25 7.98 -46.20 39.51
C GLY A 25 8.25 -44.93 40.33
N ALA A 26 9.02 -43.98 39.78
CA ALA A 26 9.39 -42.75 40.47
C ALA A 26 8.33 -41.63 40.31
N GLU A 27 7.40 -41.76 39.37
CA GLU A 27 6.39 -40.75 39.04
C GLU A 27 5.04 -41.37 38.68
N SER A 28 4.00 -40.52 38.55
CA SER A 28 2.63 -40.94 38.26
C SER A 28 2.33 -40.95 36.74
N GLU A 29 1.31 -41.73 36.34
CA GLU A 29 0.77 -41.68 34.98
C GLU A 29 0.23 -40.30 34.65
N LEU A 30 -0.16 -39.50 35.66
CA LEU A 30 -0.61 -38.12 35.49
C LEU A 30 0.44 -37.25 34.78
N ASP A 31 1.71 -37.36 35.21
CA ASP A 31 2.79 -36.55 34.63
C ASP A 31 3.04 -36.90 33.17
N VAL A 32 3.02 -38.19 32.82
CA VAL A 32 3.13 -38.64 31.43
C VAL A 32 1.96 -38.14 30.58
N SER A 33 0.75 -38.17 31.13
CA SER A 33 -0.44 -37.71 30.44
C SER A 33 -0.40 -36.20 30.22
N GLN A 34 0.04 -35.42 31.20
CA GLN A 34 0.23 -33.96 31.08
C GLN A 34 1.33 -33.63 30.05
N ALA A 35 2.44 -34.35 30.03
CA ALA A 35 3.51 -34.22 29.05
C ALA A 35 2.99 -34.45 27.63
N LYS A 36 2.24 -35.54 27.42
CA LYS A 36 1.60 -35.82 26.11
C LYS A 36 0.62 -34.73 25.69
N ALA A 37 -0.18 -34.25 26.64
CA ALA A 37 -1.16 -33.17 26.36
C ALA A 37 -0.46 -31.89 25.90
N LEU A 38 0.59 -31.45 26.62
CA LEU A 38 1.36 -30.25 26.24
C LEU A 38 2.00 -30.39 24.86
N LEU A 39 2.66 -31.54 24.60
CA LEU A 39 3.26 -31.82 23.30
C LEU A 39 2.22 -31.78 22.17
N LYS A 40 1.06 -32.42 22.36
CA LYS A 40 -0.01 -32.43 21.36
C LYS A 40 -0.62 -31.01 21.15
N GLN A 41 -0.75 -30.22 22.20
CA GLN A 41 -1.18 -28.84 22.13
C GLN A 41 -0.23 -27.99 21.26
N THR A 42 1.09 -28.11 21.50
CA THR A 42 2.08 -27.37 20.70
C THR A 42 2.14 -27.90 19.26
N GLN A 43 2.06 -29.21 19.04
CA GLN A 43 1.97 -29.76 17.68
C GLN A 43 0.75 -29.22 16.91
N ALA A 44 -0.38 -29.03 17.59
CA ALA A 44 -1.60 -28.50 16.95
C ALA A 44 -1.49 -27.04 16.51
N THR A 45 -0.51 -26.26 16.99
CA THR A 45 -0.28 -24.89 16.53
C THR A 45 0.45 -24.83 15.18
N ILE A 46 1.16 -25.88 14.78
CA ILE A 46 1.98 -25.90 13.55
C ILE A 46 1.14 -25.83 12.27
N PRO A 47 0.09 -26.66 12.06
CA PRO A 47 -0.68 -26.63 10.82
C PRO A 47 -1.33 -25.27 10.50
N PRO A 48 -1.96 -24.56 11.46
CA PRO A 48 -2.46 -23.21 11.22
C PRO A 48 -1.37 -22.21 10.83
N LEU A 49 -0.18 -22.29 11.43
CA LEU A 49 0.96 -21.44 11.07
C LEU A 49 1.47 -21.71 9.65
N GLU A 50 1.51 -22.99 9.24
CA GLU A 50 1.87 -23.38 7.88
C GLU A 50 0.83 -22.90 6.85
N ALA A 51 -0.46 -23.00 7.20
CA ALA A 51 -1.54 -22.48 6.37
C ALA A 51 -1.44 -20.96 6.22
N SER A 52 -1.22 -20.23 7.33
CA SER A 52 -1.05 -18.77 7.31
C SER A 52 0.17 -18.34 6.49
N LEU A 53 1.29 -19.05 6.61
CA LEU A 53 2.47 -18.81 5.79
C LEU A 53 2.17 -18.99 4.29
N ARG A 54 1.44 -20.05 3.94
CA ARG A 54 1.06 -20.29 2.53
C ARG A 54 0.14 -19.21 2.01
N GLN A 55 -0.84 -18.78 2.81
CA GLN A 55 -1.74 -17.68 2.46
C GLN A 55 -0.98 -16.37 2.25
N ALA A 56 -0.03 -16.04 3.14
CA ALA A 56 0.81 -14.85 2.99
C ALA A 56 1.66 -14.89 1.70
N LYS A 57 2.25 -16.05 1.37
CA LYS A 57 2.97 -16.24 0.10
C LYS A 57 2.06 -16.07 -1.11
N ASN A 58 0.86 -16.63 -1.09
CA ASN A 58 -0.11 -16.47 -2.17
C ASN A 58 -0.53 -15.00 -2.34
N ALA A 59 -0.77 -14.29 -1.25
CA ALA A 59 -1.08 -12.85 -1.30
C ALA A 59 0.08 -12.04 -1.91
N LEU A 60 1.32 -12.36 -1.54
CA LEU A 60 2.49 -11.72 -2.11
C LEU A 60 2.65 -12.00 -3.61
N ALA A 61 2.38 -13.24 -4.06
CA ALA A 61 2.41 -13.60 -5.47
C ALA A 61 1.41 -12.76 -6.30
N ILE A 62 0.20 -12.55 -5.78
CA ILE A 62 -0.80 -11.68 -6.43
C ILE A 62 -0.31 -10.23 -6.53
N LEU A 63 0.31 -9.70 -5.46
CA LEU A 63 0.87 -8.35 -5.46
C LEU A 63 2.00 -8.17 -6.47
N LEU A 64 2.77 -9.24 -6.73
CA LEU A 64 3.85 -9.25 -7.72
C LEU A 64 3.35 -9.57 -9.14
N GLY A 65 2.09 -9.96 -9.31
CA GLY A 65 1.52 -10.32 -10.61
C GLY A 65 2.04 -11.65 -11.17
N ILE A 66 2.45 -12.59 -10.29
CA ILE A 66 3.01 -13.90 -10.65
C ILE A 66 2.12 -15.03 -10.13
N LEU A 67 2.34 -16.24 -10.64
CA LEU A 67 1.64 -17.41 -10.13
C LEU A 67 2.10 -17.79 -8.71
N PRO A 68 1.20 -18.27 -7.82
CA PRO A 68 1.58 -18.69 -6.47
C PRO A 68 2.61 -19.82 -6.41
N THR A 69 2.82 -20.54 -7.51
CA THR A 69 3.85 -21.58 -7.64
C THR A 69 5.26 -21.02 -7.82
N GLU A 70 5.38 -19.84 -8.41
CA GLU A 70 6.65 -19.19 -8.75
C GLU A 70 7.23 -18.38 -7.58
N ILE A 71 6.41 -18.04 -6.58
CA ILE A 71 6.82 -17.20 -5.44
C ILE A 71 7.99 -17.81 -4.66
N GLN A 72 8.11 -19.14 -4.64
CA GLN A 72 9.18 -19.82 -3.90
C GLN A 72 10.55 -19.59 -4.53
N GLU A 73 10.62 -19.45 -5.84
CA GLU A 73 11.87 -19.15 -6.58
C GLU A 73 12.39 -17.76 -6.24
N ILE A 74 11.46 -16.79 -6.09
CA ILE A 74 11.79 -15.40 -5.75
C ILE A 74 12.21 -15.27 -4.28
N LEU A 75 11.49 -15.93 -3.35
CA LEU A 75 11.77 -15.82 -1.92
C LEU A 75 13.00 -16.63 -1.49
N GLY A 76 13.38 -17.66 -2.25
CA GLY A 76 14.46 -18.54 -1.87
C GLY A 76 14.22 -19.37 -0.60
N PRO A 77 15.29 -19.86 0.07
CA PRO A 77 15.18 -20.61 1.31
C PRO A 77 14.75 -19.72 2.47
N PRO A 78 14.16 -20.31 3.53
CA PRO A 78 13.79 -19.56 4.74
C PRO A 78 15.01 -18.88 5.37
N THR A 79 14.91 -17.57 5.59
CA THR A 79 15.92 -16.75 6.26
C THR A 79 15.37 -16.18 7.56
N PRO A 80 16.22 -15.84 8.55
CA PRO A 80 15.80 -15.13 9.73
C PRO A 80 15.13 -13.79 9.37
N ILE A 81 14.30 -13.27 10.27
CA ILE A 81 13.74 -11.92 10.13
C ILE A 81 14.91 -10.94 10.02
N PRO A 82 14.93 -10.05 9.01
CA PRO A 82 16.02 -9.09 8.83
C PRO A 82 16.20 -8.22 10.07
N THR A 83 17.44 -8.05 10.51
CA THR A 83 17.76 -7.09 11.58
C THR A 83 17.64 -5.68 11.03
N VAL A 84 16.85 -4.87 11.72
CA VAL A 84 16.63 -3.46 11.37
C VAL A 84 17.71 -2.61 12.03
N PRO A 85 18.26 -1.57 11.35
CA PRO A 85 19.19 -0.65 11.96
C PRO A 85 18.58 0.01 13.20
N ILE A 86 19.38 0.14 14.26
CA ILE A 86 18.95 0.74 15.54
C ILE A 86 18.66 2.24 15.38
N GLU A 87 19.42 2.90 14.50
CA GLU A 87 19.29 4.33 14.25
C GLU A 87 18.69 4.56 12.85
N VAL A 88 17.49 5.12 12.82
CA VAL A 88 16.90 5.68 11.61
C VAL A 88 16.94 7.20 11.75
N ALA A 89 17.68 7.87 10.87
CA ALA A 89 17.70 9.32 10.82
C ALA A 89 16.32 9.79 10.30
N VAL A 90 15.44 10.20 11.20
CA VAL A 90 14.13 10.76 10.84
C VAL A 90 14.26 12.28 10.83
N GLY A 91 14.34 12.85 9.62
CA GLY A 91 14.04 14.27 9.42
C GLY A 91 12.66 14.34 8.75
N ILE A 92 11.78 15.22 9.21
CA ILE A 92 10.50 15.52 8.54
C ILE A 92 10.65 16.90 7.87
N PRO A 93 11.35 17.04 6.73
CA PRO A 93 11.25 18.24 5.94
C PRO A 93 9.84 18.28 5.32
N ALA A 94 9.17 19.43 5.37
CA ALA A 94 7.89 19.62 4.69
C ALA A 94 7.94 19.23 3.20
N GLU A 95 9.12 19.24 2.59
CA GLU A 95 9.37 18.78 1.23
C GLU A 95 9.16 17.27 1.02
N LEU A 96 9.45 16.43 2.02
CA LEU A 96 9.21 14.99 1.92
C LEU A 96 7.70 14.68 1.87
N LEU A 97 6.91 15.42 2.64
CA LEU A 97 5.44 15.25 2.61
C LEU A 97 4.87 15.65 1.25
N ARG A 98 5.40 16.69 0.59
CA ARG A 98 4.99 17.09 -0.76
C ARG A 98 5.26 16.01 -1.83
N ARG A 99 6.16 15.06 -1.57
CA ARG A 99 6.44 13.93 -2.47
C ARG A 99 5.40 12.83 -2.38
N ARG A 100 4.60 12.81 -1.32
CA ARG A 100 3.54 11.80 -1.15
C ARG A 100 2.50 11.91 -2.26
N PRO A 101 2.18 10.79 -2.93
CA PRO A 101 1.22 10.79 -4.04
C PRO A 101 -0.19 11.22 -3.64
N ASP A 102 -0.63 10.92 -2.41
CA ASP A 102 -1.93 11.28 -1.86
C ASP A 102 -2.08 12.79 -1.68
N ILE A 103 -1.03 13.46 -1.18
CA ILE A 103 -1.00 14.92 -1.04
C ILE A 103 -1.02 15.59 -2.42
N ARG A 104 -0.22 15.09 -3.36
CA ARG A 104 -0.21 15.60 -4.74
C ARG A 104 -1.56 15.42 -5.43
N LEU A 105 -2.20 14.27 -5.21
CA LEU A 105 -3.54 14.01 -5.73
C LEU A 105 -4.55 15.03 -5.22
N ALA A 106 -4.57 15.31 -3.92
CA ALA A 106 -5.47 16.28 -3.31
C ALA A 106 -5.19 17.72 -3.82
N GLU A 107 -3.92 18.08 -4.01
CA GLU A 107 -3.51 19.36 -4.61
C GLU A 107 -4.03 19.50 -6.04
N PHE A 108 -3.82 18.48 -6.89
CA PHE A 108 -4.32 18.50 -8.26
C PHE A 108 -5.85 18.50 -8.35
N GLN A 109 -6.55 17.83 -7.45
CA GLN A 109 -8.01 17.88 -7.39
C GLN A 109 -8.50 19.30 -7.09
N ALA A 110 -7.85 20.02 -6.18
CA ALA A 110 -8.14 21.43 -5.92
C ALA A 110 -7.82 22.31 -7.15
N ALA A 111 -6.71 22.06 -7.83
CA ALA A 111 -6.34 22.78 -9.05
C ALA A 111 -7.37 22.57 -10.19
N VAL A 112 -7.82 21.32 -10.40
CA VAL A 112 -8.89 21.02 -11.37
C VAL A 112 -10.17 21.78 -11.04
N GLN A 113 -10.57 21.79 -9.78
CA GLN A 113 -11.78 22.50 -9.35
C GLN A 113 -11.63 24.03 -9.51
N SER A 114 -10.45 24.58 -9.30
CA SER A 114 -10.16 25.99 -9.60
C SER A 114 -10.38 26.31 -11.10
N ALA A 115 -9.96 25.42 -11.99
CA ALA A 115 -10.23 25.57 -13.42
C ALA A 115 -11.74 25.49 -13.73
N GLN A 116 -12.52 24.69 -13.01
CA GLN A 116 -13.99 24.63 -13.15
C GLN A 116 -14.68 25.95 -12.78
N ILE A 117 -14.14 26.71 -11.83
CA ILE A 117 -14.60 28.06 -11.53
C ILE A 117 -14.39 28.96 -12.76
N GLY A 118 -13.24 28.81 -13.43
CA GLY A 118 -12.94 29.55 -14.68
C GLY A 118 -13.96 29.24 -15.79
N ILE A 119 -14.28 27.95 -15.98
CA ILE A 119 -15.29 27.50 -16.95
C ILE A 119 -16.67 28.11 -16.61
N ALA A 120 -17.10 27.99 -15.35
CA ALA A 120 -18.37 28.57 -14.91
C ALA A 120 -18.44 30.10 -15.05
N LYS A 121 -17.30 30.79 -14.89
CA LYS A 121 -17.19 32.22 -15.16
C LYS A 121 -17.28 32.52 -16.66
N ALA A 122 -16.72 31.72 -17.54
CA ALA A 122 -16.78 31.87 -18.98
C ALA A 122 -18.22 31.80 -19.49
N ASP A 123 -19.09 31.00 -18.87
CA ASP A 123 -20.51 30.90 -19.20
C ASP A 123 -21.29 32.25 -18.99
N LEU A 124 -20.75 33.18 -18.24
CA LEU A 124 -21.33 34.53 -18.05
C LEU A 124 -21.12 35.44 -19.26
N TYR A 125 -20.18 35.12 -20.11
CA TYR A 125 -19.81 35.91 -21.27
C TYR A 125 -20.46 35.36 -22.55
N PRO A 126 -20.59 36.20 -23.61
CA PRO A 126 -21.06 35.70 -24.87
C PRO A 126 -20.09 34.73 -25.51
N SER A 127 -20.64 33.65 -26.09
CA SER A 127 -19.89 32.69 -26.89
C SER A 127 -20.01 33.00 -28.38
N PHE A 128 -18.91 32.91 -29.10
CA PHE A 128 -18.83 33.02 -30.54
C PHE A 128 -18.45 31.65 -31.11
N SER A 129 -19.20 31.19 -32.09
CA SER A 129 -18.90 29.98 -32.82
C SER A 129 -19.04 30.16 -34.31
N LEU A 130 -18.28 29.42 -35.09
CA LEU A 130 -18.47 29.27 -36.51
C LEU A 130 -19.27 28.01 -36.77
N VAL A 131 -20.48 28.19 -37.31
CA VAL A 131 -21.35 27.06 -37.61
C VAL A 131 -21.37 26.88 -39.12
N GLY A 132 -21.21 25.65 -39.56
CA GLY A 132 -21.27 25.30 -40.97
C GLY A 132 -21.87 23.92 -41.20
N SER A 133 -22.54 23.77 -42.31
CA SER A 133 -23.00 22.48 -42.80
C SER A 133 -22.77 22.40 -44.30
N ILE A 134 -22.45 21.22 -44.74
CA ILE A 134 -22.44 20.84 -46.14
C ILE A 134 -23.33 19.61 -46.30
N GLY A 135 -24.19 19.62 -47.28
CA GLY A 135 -25.10 18.52 -47.51
C GLY A 135 -25.43 18.34 -48.98
N LEU A 136 -25.94 17.20 -49.35
CA LEU A 136 -26.48 16.92 -50.65
C LEU A 136 -28.01 16.92 -50.52
N GLN A 137 -28.68 17.74 -51.35
CA GLN A 137 -30.13 17.84 -51.35
C GLN A 137 -30.64 17.64 -52.78
N SER A 138 -31.51 16.66 -53.01
CA SER A 138 -32.29 16.57 -54.23
C SER A 138 -33.62 17.24 -53.99
N SER A 139 -33.91 18.29 -54.77
CA SER A 139 -35.22 18.97 -54.75
C SER A 139 -35.81 18.94 -56.16
N ASP A 140 -37.04 18.52 -56.26
CA ASP A 140 -37.79 18.64 -57.49
C ASP A 140 -38.08 20.13 -57.81
N LYS A 141 -37.51 20.63 -58.88
CA LYS A 141 -37.79 21.98 -59.41
C LYS A 141 -39.07 22.06 -60.25
N GLY A 142 -39.82 20.93 -60.34
CA GLY A 142 -41.05 20.82 -61.09
C GLY A 142 -42.27 21.21 -60.27
N GLY A 143 -43.16 22.00 -60.81
CA GLY A 143 -44.41 22.37 -60.16
C GLY A 143 -45.27 21.17 -59.76
N ILE A 144 -46.45 21.39 -59.23
CA ILE A 144 -47.42 20.55 -58.49
C ILE A 144 -47.64 19.10 -59.00
N ARG A 145 -46.90 18.61 -59.97
CA ARG A 145 -47.11 17.28 -60.60
C ARG A 145 -45.86 16.41 -60.88
N SER A 146 -44.72 16.76 -60.40
CA SER A 146 -43.51 15.93 -60.59
C SER A 146 -43.13 15.24 -59.30
N ASN A 147 -43.38 13.91 -59.26
CA ASN A 147 -43.22 13.07 -58.08
C ASN A 147 -41.93 12.20 -58.17
N SER A 148 -40.82 12.76 -58.61
CA SER A 148 -39.61 12.00 -58.74
C SER A 148 -38.35 12.86 -58.44
N ALA A 149 -38.01 12.97 -57.18
CA ALA A 149 -36.66 13.32 -56.80
C ALA A 149 -35.73 12.16 -57.22
N ASN A 150 -34.91 12.36 -58.24
CA ASN A 150 -33.99 11.33 -58.75
C ASN A 150 -32.71 11.36 -57.93
N PHE A 151 -32.23 10.20 -57.55
CA PHE A 151 -31.00 10.02 -56.80
C PHE A 151 -29.77 10.57 -57.54
N SER A 152 -29.82 10.63 -58.88
CA SER A 152 -28.81 11.25 -59.73
C SER A 152 -28.68 12.79 -59.53
N ASP A 153 -29.72 13.47 -59.08
CA ASP A 153 -29.73 14.91 -58.90
C ASP A 153 -28.97 15.35 -57.63
N LEU A 154 -28.72 14.44 -56.71
CA LEU A 154 -27.87 14.64 -55.52
C LEU A 154 -26.43 15.03 -55.88
N PHE A 155 -25.92 14.53 -57.00
CA PHE A 155 -24.52 14.73 -57.43
C PHE A 155 -24.37 15.82 -58.49
N THR A 156 -25.42 16.57 -58.76
CA THR A 156 -25.35 17.76 -59.65
C THR A 156 -24.93 19.00 -58.87
N SER A 157 -24.37 19.97 -59.56
CA SER A 157 -23.96 21.23 -58.91
C SER A 157 -25.10 22.01 -58.22
N GLY A 158 -26.37 21.67 -58.54
CA GLY A 158 -27.53 22.22 -57.86
C GLY A 158 -28.00 21.42 -56.65
N GLY A 159 -27.45 20.23 -56.43
CA GLY A 159 -27.73 19.38 -55.28
C GLY A 159 -26.87 19.64 -54.05
N ILE A 160 -25.80 20.41 -54.19
CA ILE A 160 -24.92 20.71 -53.10
C ILE A 160 -25.45 21.96 -52.35
N THR A 161 -25.75 21.79 -51.09
CA THR A 161 -26.09 22.88 -50.18
C THR A 161 -24.99 23.09 -49.18
N TYR A 162 -24.57 24.29 -48.98
CA TYR A 162 -23.63 24.67 -47.92
C TYR A 162 -24.10 25.91 -47.20
N PHE A 163 -23.82 25.91 -45.92
CA PHE A 163 -24.01 27.08 -45.07
C PHE A 163 -22.79 27.21 -44.18
N ILE A 164 -22.26 28.43 -44.09
CA ILE A 164 -21.22 28.81 -43.14
C ILE A 164 -21.54 30.21 -42.62
N GLY A 165 -21.49 30.37 -41.31
CA GLY A 165 -21.77 31.65 -40.70
C GLY A 165 -21.33 31.74 -39.24
N PRO A 166 -21.01 32.95 -38.77
CA PRO A 166 -20.76 33.18 -37.36
C PRO A 166 -22.05 33.05 -36.55
N SER A 167 -21.96 32.44 -35.38
CA SER A 167 -23.05 32.36 -34.40
C SER A 167 -22.63 33.07 -33.13
N PHE A 168 -23.52 33.83 -32.53
CA PHE A 168 -23.36 34.56 -31.29
C PHE A 168 -24.45 34.16 -30.33
N GLN A 169 -24.06 33.71 -29.13
CA GLN A 169 -25.02 33.29 -28.11
C GLN A 169 -24.65 33.92 -26.76
N TRP A 170 -25.59 34.61 -26.13
CA TRP A 170 -25.42 35.21 -24.81
C TRP A 170 -26.65 34.97 -23.94
N PRO A 171 -26.52 34.20 -22.84
CA PRO A 171 -27.64 33.80 -21.99
C PRO A 171 -28.00 34.87 -20.95
N ILE A 172 -28.35 36.07 -21.37
CA ILE A 172 -28.62 37.25 -20.53
C ILE A 172 -29.78 37.07 -19.53
N PHE A 173 -30.82 36.34 -19.90
CA PHE A 173 -31.96 36.07 -19.00
C PHE A 173 -31.70 35.06 -17.93
N ASN A 174 -30.63 34.27 -18.04
CA ASN A 174 -30.24 33.24 -17.08
C ASN A 174 -29.05 33.66 -16.18
N TYR A 175 -28.68 34.94 -16.19
CA TYR A 175 -27.48 35.46 -15.54
C TYR A 175 -27.42 35.14 -14.04
N GLY A 176 -28.55 35.22 -13.30
CA GLY A 176 -28.64 34.88 -11.89
C GLY A 176 -28.32 33.44 -11.63
N ARG A 177 -28.81 32.51 -12.45
CA ARG A 177 -28.51 31.05 -12.36
C ARG A 177 -27.03 30.78 -12.64
N LEU A 178 -26.46 31.39 -13.65
CA LEU A 178 -25.05 31.25 -14.01
C LEU A 178 -24.13 31.77 -12.92
N LYS A 179 -24.43 32.97 -12.37
CA LYS A 179 -23.68 33.52 -11.24
C LYS A 179 -23.74 32.61 -10.00
N ASN A 180 -24.91 32.02 -9.75
CA ASN A 180 -25.02 31.04 -8.66
C ASN A 180 -24.22 29.77 -8.92
N ASN A 181 -24.13 29.28 -10.17
CA ASN A 181 -23.28 28.16 -10.53
C ASN A 181 -21.79 28.48 -10.23
N VAL A 182 -21.31 29.68 -10.51
CA VAL A 182 -19.94 30.07 -10.11
C VAL A 182 -19.73 29.95 -8.61
N ARG A 183 -20.71 30.40 -7.79
CA ARG A 183 -20.66 30.28 -6.34
C ARG A 183 -20.64 28.80 -5.88
N VAL A 184 -21.38 27.92 -6.55
CA VAL A 184 -21.35 26.47 -6.29
C VAL A 184 -19.97 25.90 -6.57
N GLN A 185 -19.35 26.26 -7.70
CA GLN A 185 -17.99 25.80 -8.03
C GLN A 185 -16.95 26.32 -7.02
N ASP A 186 -17.09 27.56 -6.59
CA ASP A 186 -16.24 28.17 -5.56
C ASP A 186 -16.36 27.45 -4.22
N ALA A 187 -17.59 27.12 -3.76
CA ALA A 187 -17.81 26.36 -2.54
C ALA A 187 -17.20 24.95 -2.63
N ARG A 188 -17.27 24.29 -3.79
CA ARG A 188 -16.61 23.00 -4.06
C ARG A 188 -15.10 23.13 -4.00
N PHE A 189 -14.54 24.23 -4.51
CA PHE A 189 -13.11 24.49 -4.39
C PHE A 189 -12.69 24.63 -2.93
N GLN A 190 -13.43 25.39 -2.11
CA GLN A 190 -13.16 25.51 -0.68
C GLN A 190 -13.23 24.15 0.03
N GLN A 191 -14.20 23.30 -0.31
CA GLN A 191 -14.30 21.93 0.20
C GLN A 191 -13.04 21.11 -0.11
N LEU A 192 -12.50 21.19 -1.33
CA LEU A 192 -11.29 20.48 -1.72
C LEU A 192 -10.03 21.04 -1.06
N VAL A 193 -9.97 22.36 -0.81
CA VAL A 193 -8.87 22.97 -0.04
C VAL A 193 -8.86 22.44 1.40
N VAL A 194 -10.03 22.33 2.06
CA VAL A 194 -10.13 21.74 3.39
C VAL A 194 -9.77 20.26 3.36
N SER A 195 -10.20 19.52 2.33
CA SER A 195 -9.80 18.11 2.14
C SER A 195 -8.29 17.96 1.97
N TYR A 196 -7.65 18.85 1.20
CA TYR A 196 -6.19 18.87 1.06
C TYR A 196 -5.50 19.09 2.42
N GLN A 197 -5.97 20.11 3.19
CA GLN A 197 -5.44 20.37 4.53
C GLN A 197 -5.55 19.15 5.45
N ASN A 198 -6.70 18.47 5.42
CA ASN A 198 -6.90 17.25 6.19
C ASN A 198 -5.95 16.12 5.75
N THR A 199 -5.73 15.95 4.44
CA THR A 199 -4.77 14.96 3.91
C THR A 199 -3.35 15.24 4.41
N VAL A 200 -2.95 16.52 4.45
CA VAL A 200 -1.65 16.93 5.00
C VAL A 200 -1.54 16.61 6.50
N LEU A 201 -2.58 16.91 7.28
CA LEU A 201 -2.60 16.59 8.71
C LEU A 201 -2.53 15.08 8.96
N GLN A 202 -3.26 14.28 8.18
CA GLN A 202 -3.19 12.81 8.24
C GLN A 202 -1.79 12.31 7.87
N ALA A 203 -1.13 12.93 6.91
CA ALA A 203 0.23 12.56 6.55
C ALA A 203 1.23 12.83 7.68
N PHE A 204 1.07 13.92 8.42
CA PHE A 204 1.87 14.19 9.63
C PHE A 204 1.60 13.15 10.71
N GLN A 205 0.32 12.83 10.95
CA GLN A 205 -0.07 11.78 11.89
C GLN A 205 0.54 10.42 11.51
N ASP A 206 0.46 10.02 10.24
CA ASP A 206 1.05 8.76 9.76
C ASP A 206 2.56 8.66 10.09
N VAL A 207 3.30 9.77 9.91
CA VAL A 207 4.75 9.79 10.22
C VAL A 207 4.99 9.67 11.71
N GLU A 208 4.25 10.41 12.53
CA GLU A 208 4.40 10.38 13.98
C GLU A 208 4.03 8.99 14.54
N ASP A 209 2.88 8.44 14.13
CA ASP A 209 2.42 7.12 14.55
C ASP A 209 3.40 6.02 14.13
N ALA A 210 3.94 6.08 12.90
CA ALA A 210 4.92 5.13 12.40
C ALA A 210 6.26 5.25 13.15
N THR A 211 6.69 6.48 13.49
CA THR A 211 7.92 6.73 14.25
C THR A 211 7.82 6.16 15.66
N VAL A 212 6.74 6.51 16.37
CA VAL A 212 6.49 6.00 17.73
C VAL A 212 6.33 4.47 17.69
N GLY A 213 5.55 3.96 16.74
CA GLY A 213 5.37 2.52 16.54
C GLY A 213 6.68 1.78 16.33
N PHE A 214 7.57 2.30 15.50
CA PHE A 214 8.89 1.72 15.25
C PHE A 214 9.74 1.69 16.53
N LEU A 215 9.91 2.84 17.19
CA LEU A 215 10.78 2.96 18.38
C LEU A 215 10.29 2.09 19.54
N ARG A 216 8.98 2.12 19.84
CA ARG A 216 8.43 1.36 20.97
C ARG A 216 8.40 -0.15 20.70
N THR A 217 8.14 -0.57 19.47
CA THR A 217 8.21 -2.00 19.13
C THR A 217 9.65 -2.52 19.17
N GLN A 218 10.63 -1.70 18.80
CA GLN A 218 12.05 -2.04 18.92
C GLN A 218 12.46 -2.23 20.38
N GLU A 219 12.07 -1.30 21.26
CA GLU A 219 12.31 -1.39 22.70
C GLU A 219 11.64 -2.66 23.29
N GLN A 220 10.39 -2.92 22.92
CA GLN A 220 9.67 -4.14 23.31
C GLN A 220 10.39 -5.41 22.86
N ALA A 221 10.86 -5.48 21.61
CA ALA A 221 11.59 -6.62 21.10
C ALA A 221 12.90 -6.87 21.86
N GLY A 222 13.57 -5.81 22.31
CA GLY A 222 14.75 -5.90 23.18
C GLY A 222 14.44 -6.61 24.51
N PHE A 223 13.43 -6.12 25.24
CA PHE A 223 13.01 -6.74 26.51
C PHE A 223 12.53 -8.18 26.34
N LEU A 224 11.78 -8.46 25.27
CA LEU A 224 11.33 -9.83 24.98
C LEU A 224 12.49 -10.76 24.63
N SER A 225 13.53 -10.28 23.95
CA SER A 225 14.74 -11.07 23.68
C SER A 225 15.42 -11.54 24.97
N GLU A 226 15.63 -10.60 25.92
CA GLU A 226 16.20 -10.92 27.23
C GLU A 226 15.28 -11.85 28.02
N SER A 227 13.97 -11.62 27.98
CA SER A 227 12.99 -12.49 28.64
C SER A 227 13.02 -13.93 28.10
N VAL A 228 13.07 -14.10 26.78
CA VAL A 228 13.17 -15.44 26.15
C VAL A 228 14.43 -16.17 26.59
N GLU A 229 15.57 -15.48 26.68
CA GLU A 229 16.81 -16.09 27.17
C GLU A 229 16.66 -16.65 28.59
N GLN A 230 16.06 -15.86 29.51
CA GLN A 230 15.85 -16.28 30.89
C GLN A 230 14.81 -17.41 31.01
N TYR A 231 13.71 -17.37 30.24
CA TYR A 231 12.74 -18.46 30.25
C TYR A 231 13.29 -19.74 29.63
N ARG A 232 14.14 -19.66 28.61
CA ARG A 232 14.85 -20.84 28.06
C ARG A 232 15.73 -21.45 29.09
N ARG A 233 16.50 -20.64 29.81
CA ARG A 233 17.33 -21.14 30.91
C ARG A 233 16.50 -21.75 32.04
N SER A 234 15.36 -21.16 32.38
CA SER A 234 14.42 -21.68 33.37
C SER A 234 13.85 -23.04 32.94
N ALA A 235 13.46 -23.17 31.66
CA ALA A 235 12.94 -24.43 31.13
C ALA A 235 14.00 -25.58 31.17
N GLU A 236 15.25 -25.27 30.79
CA GLU A 236 16.36 -26.23 30.90
C GLU A 236 16.60 -26.66 32.35
N LEU A 237 16.73 -25.70 33.26
CA LEU A 237 16.96 -25.98 34.66
C LEU A 237 15.83 -26.79 35.33
N SER A 238 14.58 -26.45 35.00
CA SER A 238 13.42 -27.16 35.52
C SER A 238 13.39 -28.65 35.07
N LEU A 239 13.79 -28.92 33.83
CA LEU A 239 13.87 -30.27 33.30
C LEU A 239 15.01 -31.08 33.98
N ILE A 240 16.18 -30.46 34.20
CA ILE A 240 17.29 -31.06 34.93
C ILE A 240 16.86 -31.40 36.36
N GLN A 241 16.29 -30.42 37.09
CA GLN A 241 15.82 -30.64 38.45
C GLN A 241 14.75 -31.74 38.53
N TYR A 242 13.86 -31.80 37.56
CA TYR A 242 12.86 -32.85 37.46
C TYR A 242 13.52 -34.21 37.20
N SER A 243 14.48 -34.32 36.30
CA SER A 243 15.19 -35.56 36.03
C SER A 243 15.90 -36.12 37.27
N GLU A 244 16.40 -35.24 38.15
CA GLU A 244 17.04 -35.58 39.42
C GLU A 244 16.05 -35.82 40.59
N GLY A 245 14.75 -35.57 40.38
CA GLY A 245 13.72 -35.71 41.41
C GLY A 245 13.62 -34.55 42.40
N LEU A 246 14.24 -33.44 42.11
CA LEU A 246 14.27 -32.25 42.96
C LEU A 246 13.04 -31.34 42.81
N THR A 247 12.21 -31.57 41.79
CA THR A 247 11.01 -30.78 41.52
C THR A 247 9.90 -31.63 40.88
N THR A 248 8.67 -31.11 40.89
CA THR A 248 7.52 -31.75 40.25
C THR A 248 7.45 -31.45 38.76
N TYR A 249 6.80 -32.33 37.98
CA TYR A 249 6.59 -32.09 36.53
C TYR A 249 5.79 -30.85 36.22
N GLN A 250 4.91 -30.40 37.12
CA GLN A 250 4.15 -29.17 36.96
C GLN A 250 5.08 -27.95 36.71
N ARG A 251 6.21 -27.90 37.39
CA ARG A 251 7.18 -26.79 37.19
C ARG A 251 7.79 -26.84 35.78
N VAL A 252 8.03 -28.02 35.23
CA VAL A 252 8.51 -28.17 33.84
C VAL A 252 7.45 -27.67 32.85
N ILE A 253 6.20 -28.07 33.04
CA ILE A 253 5.08 -27.62 32.21
C ILE A 253 4.99 -26.09 32.23
N ASP A 254 5.00 -25.47 33.40
CA ASP A 254 4.83 -24.04 33.56
C ASP A 254 5.99 -23.28 32.91
N SER A 255 7.23 -23.75 33.08
CA SER A 255 8.40 -23.13 32.45
C SER A 255 8.37 -23.25 30.91
N GLN A 256 7.96 -24.38 30.36
CA GLN A 256 7.85 -24.60 28.92
C GLN A 256 6.69 -23.81 28.28
N ARG A 257 5.56 -23.68 28.97
CA ARG A 257 4.44 -22.85 28.54
C ARG A 257 4.84 -21.37 28.48
N ASN A 258 5.51 -20.89 29.54
CA ASN A 258 5.99 -19.51 29.59
C ASN A 258 7.03 -19.24 28.50
N LEU A 259 7.98 -20.16 28.28
CA LEU A 259 8.95 -20.05 27.18
C LEU A 259 8.25 -19.92 25.83
N THR A 260 7.30 -20.83 25.53
CA THR A 260 6.54 -20.81 24.27
C THR A 260 5.83 -19.46 24.09
N ALA A 261 5.16 -18.95 25.13
CA ALA A 261 4.45 -17.69 25.07
C ALA A 261 5.39 -16.48 24.82
N GLN A 262 6.56 -16.47 25.46
CA GLN A 262 7.55 -15.39 25.25
C GLN A 262 8.21 -15.48 23.87
N GLU A 263 8.51 -16.67 23.37
CA GLU A 263 9.05 -16.84 22.01
C GLU A 263 8.07 -16.40 20.93
N ASP A 264 6.77 -16.68 21.10
CA ASP A 264 5.73 -16.19 20.19
C ASP A 264 5.60 -14.66 20.25
N ALA A 265 5.63 -14.06 21.45
CA ALA A 265 5.61 -12.62 21.63
C ALA A 265 6.85 -11.96 21.00
N PHE A 266 8.04 -12.53 21.19
CA PHE A 266 9.29 -12.04 20.59
C PHE A 266 9.28 -12.11 19.06
N ALA A 267 8.83 -13.25 18.50
CA ALA A 267 8.72 -13.39 17.04
C ALA A 267 7.76 -12.37 16.44
N SER A 268 6.62 -12.12 17.10
CA SER A 268 5.65 -11.12 16.70
C SER A 268 6.22 -9.70 16.77
N ALA A 269 6.86 -9.34 17.89
CA ALA A 269 7.47 -8.03 18.07
C ALA A 269 8.58 -7.77 17.03
N THR A 270 9.47 -8.74 16.80
CA THR A 270 10.54 -8.64 15.79
C THR A 270 9.97 -8.45 14.38
N GLY A 271 8.92 -9.17 14.02
CA GLY A 271 8.21 -8.96 12.76
C GLY A 271 7.59 -7.56 12.65
N SER A 272 7.01 -7.08 13.75
CA SER A 272 6.39 -5.75 13.83
C SER A 272 7.41 -4.62 13.70
N VAL A 273 8.65 -4.77 14.19
CA VAL A 273 9.73 -3.79 13.99
C VAL A 273 9.97 -3.58 12.49
N GLY A 274 10.06 -4.67 11.71
CA GLY A 274 10.26 -4.59 10.27
C GLY A 274 9.07 -3.92 9.56
N THR A 275 7.83 -4.29 9.90
CA THR A 275 6.64 -3.69 9.28
C THR A 275 6.48 -2.21 9.64
N ASN A 276 6.79 -1.81 10.88
CA ASN A 276 6.75 -0.42 11.30
C ASN A 276 7.84 0.42 10.61
N LEU A 277 9.03 -0.14 10.36
CA LEU A 277 10.04 0.55 9.56
C LEU A 277 9.57 0.79 8.13
N VAL A 278 8.94 -0.20 7.49
CA VAL A 278 8.37 -0.04 6.14
C VAL A 278 7.24 0.99 6.15
N ALA A 279 6.39 0.99 7.20
CA ALA A 279 5.35 2.00 7.36
C ALA A 279 5.93 3.41 7.49
N LEU A 280 6.99 3.59 8.29
CA LEU A 280 7.70 4.85 8.43
C LEU A 280 8.29 5.32 7.09
N TYR A 281 8.97 4.43 6.38
CA TYR A 281 9.53 4.74 5.06
C TYR A 281 8.44 5.19 4.06
N LYS A 282 7.30 4.50 4.05
CA LYS A 282 6.13 4.85 3.24
C LYS A 282 5.51 6.19 3.67
N ALA A 283 5.36 6.42 4.97
CA ALA A 283 4.80 7.65 5.52
C ALA A 283 5.64 8.89 5.16
N LEU A 284 6.97 8.74 5.13
CA LEU A 284 7.91 9.76 4.68
C LEU A 284 7.91 9.98 3.16
N GLY A 285 7.11 9.24 2.40
CA GLY A 285 7.08 9.34 0.94
C GLY A 285 8.30 8.73 0.26
N GLY A 286 8.97 7.76 0.89
CA GLY A 286 10.14 7.07 0.33
C GLY A 286 9.80 6.20 -0.89
N GLY A 287 10.83 5.75 -1.59
CA GLY A 287 10.70 4.88 -2.78
C GLY A 287 10.70 5.63 -4.11
N TRP A 288 10.68 6.95 -4.10
CA TRP A 288 10.77 7.77 -5.32
C TRP A 288 12.15 7.66 -5.97
N GLU A 289 13.21 7.46 -5.19
CA GLU A 289 14.59 7.30 -5.67
C GLU A 289 14.73 6.11 -6.63
N LEU A 290 13.95 5.05 -6.40
CA LEU A 290 13.97 3.84 -7.23
C LEU A 290 13.47 4.11 -8.67
N ARG A 291 12.76 5.22 -8.85
CA ARG A 291 12.15 5.64 -10.13
C ARG A 291 12.77 6.90 -10.71
N LEU A 292 13.82 7.47 -10.06
CA LEU A 292 14.54 8.61 -10.63
C LEU A 292 15.02 8.28 -12.04
N GLY A 293 14.62 9.11 -13.01
CA GLY A 293 14.97 8.93 -14.41
C GLY A 293 14.30 7.75 -15.13
N LYS A 294 13.31 7.10 -14.51
CA LYS A 294 12.51 6.02 -15.12
C LYS A 294 11.07 6.48 -15.32
N ASP A 295 10.53 6.20 -16.48
CA ASP A 295 9.13 6.43 -16.76
C ASP A 295 8.24 5.46 -15.96
N PHE A 296 6.98 5.88 -15.70
CA PHE A 296 5.96 5.06 -15.04
C PHE A 296 5.52 3.87 -15.91
N VAL A 297 5.62 4.03 -17.25
CA VAL A 297 5.25 3.00 -18.22
C VAL A 297 6.51 2.37 -18.75
N SER A 298 6.61 1.04 -18.66
CA SER A 298 7.76 0.32 -19.21
C SER A 298 7.83 0.47 -20.73
N GLU A 299 9.05 0.46 -21.29
CA GLU A 299 9.24 0.56 -22.75
C GLU A 299 8.52 -0.57 -23.50
N GLN A 300 8.48 -1.77 -22.92
CA GLN A 300 7.70 -2.88 -23.49
C GLN A 300 6.21 -2.55 -23.59
N THR A 301 5.66 -1.91 -22.56
CA THR A 301 4.25 -1.49 -22.57
C THR A 301 4.02 -0.35 -23.57
N LYS A 302 4.94 0.62 -23.66
CA LYS A 302 4.86 1.71 -24.65
C LYS A 302 4.88 1.16 -26.08
N GLU A 303 5.72 0.17 -26.34
CA GLU A 303 5.78 -0.47 -27.65
C GLU A 303 4.46 -1.20 -27.97
N GLN A 304 3.89 -1.93 -27.04
CA GLN A 304 2.56 -2.52 -27.18
C GLN A 304 1.46 -1.47 -27.41
N MET A 305 1.57 -0.29 -26.79
CA MET A 305 0.65 0.82 -27.00
C MET A 305 0.79 1.38 -28.43
N ARG A 306 2.02 1.57 -28.92
CA ARG A 306 2.31 2.03 -30.31
C ARG A 306 1.75 1.06 -31.35
N GLN A 307 1.88 -0.24 -31.12
CA GLN A 307 1.34 -1.27 -32.02
C GLN A 307 -0.18 -1.29 -32.08
N ARG A 308 -0.88 -0.89 -31.02
CA ARG A 308 -2.35 -0.88 -30.96
C ARG A 308 -2.97 0.37 -31.56
N THR A 309 -2.30 1.52 -31.42
CA THR A 309 -2.88 2.82 -31.80
C THR A 309 -1.75 3.81 -32.07
N ASP A 310 -1.91 4.69 -33.05
CA ASP A 310 -1.02 5.80 -33.28
C ASP A 310 -1.23 6.87 -32.16
N TRP A 311 -0.30 6.93 -31.24
CA TRP A 311 -0.30 7.89 -30.13
C TRP A 311 0.36 9.22 -30.50
N GLY A 312 0.95 9.35 -31.69
CA GLY A 312 1.69 10.53 -32.11
C GLY A 312 2.74 10.94 -31.06
N ASN A 313 2.73 12.20 -30.65
CA ASN A 313 3.63 12.76 -29.64
C ASN A 313 3.14 12.59 -28.18
N LEU A 314 2.07 11.85 -27.94
CA LEU A 314 1.53 11.66 -26.59
C LEU A 314 2.33 10.66 -25.74
N LEU A 315 3.07 9.75 -26.38
CA LEU A 315 4.05 8.91 -25.69
C LEU A 315 5.38 9.66 -25.65
N PRO A 316 5.90 10.00 -24.48
CA PRO A 316 7.17 10.71 -24.39
C PRO A 316 8.28 9.91 -25.06
N PRO A 317 9.24 10.58 -25.74
CA PRO A 317 10.41 9.94 -26.28
C PRO A 317 11.24 9.31 -25.15
N GLU A 318 12.14 8.38 -25.50
CA GLU A 318 12.97 7.60 -24.59
C GLU A 318 13.83 8.46 -23.64
N ASP A 319 14.18 9.67 -24.07
CA ASP A 319 14.87 10.68 -23.28
C ASP A 319 13.85 11.70 -22.73
N LEU A 320 13.22 11.39 -21.60
CA LEU A 320 12.69 12.46 -20.76
C LEU A 320 13.88 13.35 -20.37
N PRO A 321 13.84 14.67 -20.59
CA PRO A 321 14.81 15.56 -19.99
C PRO A 321 14.80 15.26 -18.50
N GLN A 322 15.96 14.83 -17.97
CA GLN A 322 16.13 14.67 -16.53
C GLN A 322 15.65 15.97 -15.92
N ASP A 323 14.46 15.94 -15.31
CA ASP A 323 13.96 17.07 -14.57
C ASP A 323 15.09 17.54 -13.70
N ARG A 324 15.44 18.80 -13.89
CA ARG A 324 16.57 19.46 -13.29
C ARG A 324 16.80 18.90 -11.91
N GLU A 325 18.02 18.38 -11.71
CA GLU A 325 18.55 18.05 -10.42
C GLU A 325 17.95 18.93 -9.32
N GLU A 326 16.86 18.51 -8.71
CA GLU A 326 16.67 18.83 -7.33
C GLU A 326 17.75 17.99 -6.61
N ARG A 327 18.97 18.55 -6.59
CA ARG A 327 20.00 18.08 -5.67
C ARG A 327 19.30 17.82 -4.36
N PRO A 328 19.44 16.62 -3.79
CA PRO A 328 19.02 16.44 -2.40
C PRO A 328 19.66 17.59 -1.64
N PRO A 329 18.92 18.31 -0.80
CA PRO A 329 19.51 19.38 -0.04
C PRO A 329 20.73 18.81 0.65
N THR A 330 21.91 19.34 0.34
CA THR A 330 23.14 19.10 1.10
C THR A 330 22.95 19.77 2.46
N GLY A 331 21.93 19.32 3.18
CA GLY A 331 21.64 19.64 4.55
C GLY A 331 22.28 18.53 5.38
N GLN A 332 23.27 18.93 6.15
CA GLN A 332 23.79 18.13 7.26
C GLN A 332 22.63 17.38 7.91
N ALA A 333 22.74 16.06 8.00
CA ALA A 333 21.82 15.24 8.76
C ALA A 333 21.71 15.85 10.16
N VAL A 334 20.62 16.56 10.42
CA VAL A 334 20.31 17.03 11.77
C VAL A 334 19.98 15.78 12.53
N LYS A 335 20.94 15.33 13.36
CA LYS A 335 20.71 14.29 14.35
C LYS A 335 19.70 14.85 15.34
N VAL A 336 18.43 14.65 15.09
CA VAL A 336 17.40 14.90 16.08
C VAL A 336 17.38 13.69 17.00
N PHE A 337 18.10 13.79 18.11
CA PHE A 337 17.93 12.90 19.24
C PHE A 337 16.55 13.22 19.83
N TYR A 338 15.55 12.45 19.51
CA TYR A 338 14.33 12.44 20.28
C TYR A 338 14.64 11.74 21.61
N LYS A 339 14.86 12.54 22.65
CA LYS A 339 14.93 12.08 24.03
C LYS A 339 13.53 12.29 24.59
N PRO A 340 12.75 11.22 24.85
CA PRO A 340 11.45 11.41 25.49
C PRO A 340 11.69 11.98 26.88
N ASP A 341 11.15 13.17 27.13
CA ASP A 341 11.01 13.71 28.48
C ASP A 341 9.95 12.91 29.20
N PHE A 342 10.38 12.05 30.12
CA PHE A 342 9.57 11.49 31.21
C PHE A 342 10.27 11.81 32.54
#